data_ec640d22b47d47aa51c59ff23b7c2eac
#
_entry.id   ec640d22b47d47aa51c59ff23b7c2eac
#
_cell.length_a   1.000
_cell.length_b   1.000
_cell.length_c   1.000
_cell.angle_alpha   90.00
_cell.angle_beta   90.00
_cell.angle_gamma   90.00
#
_symmetry.space_group_name_H-M   'P 1'
#
loop_
_entity.id
_entity.type
_entity.pdbx_description
1 polymer ?
#
loop_
_entity_poly.entity_id
_entity_poly.type
_entity_poly.pdbx_seq_one_letter_code
_entity_poly.pdbx_strand_id
1 'polypeptide(L)'
;VLNSLKQLPEEASEMRREFAERGVYSFMVTPLMAGDHVWGGMGIELIDSYRNWSNEDFQWFSSLGNIISICIELRVAKDKVTYEQSFLRNLFHFMPMGYIRMSVLRDENNKPYDYRITDANQISAHFFGKPLEQYVGVLASDLFSDHSEKMDFILEVLDGKSYKEKDEYFPQTGLYTHWIVYSPEKDEVVGLFTDSTEAVEANRALDRSEKLFKNIFANIPAGVEIY
;
A
#
# COMPACT_ATOMS: atom_id res chain seq x y z
N VAL A 1 -40.85 -6.90 17.65
CA VAL A 1 -41.53 -6.24 18.81
C VAL A 1 -42.35 -7.27 19.53
N LEU A 2 -42.15 -7.40 20.82
CA LEU A 2 -42.95 -8.28 21.67
C LEU A 2 -43.49 -7.49 22.86
N ASN A 3 -44.78 -7.44 22.94
CA ASN A 3 -45.50 -6.76 24.03
C ASN A 3 -45.59 -7.63 25.28
N SER A 4 -45.29 -8.92 25.18
CA SER A 4 -45.27 -9.88 26.28
C SER A 4 -44.35 -11.04 25.99
N LEU A 5 -43.66 -11.58 26.99
CA LEU A 5 -42.82 -12.78 26.89
C LEU A 5 -43.63 -14.01 26.39
N LYS A 6 -44.93 -14.02 26.53
CA LYS A 6 -45.81 -15.09 26.02
C LYS A 6 -45.83 -15.18 24.48
N GLN A 7 -45.44 -14.11 23.81
CA GLN A 7 -45.38 -14.04 22.34
C GLN A 7 -44.05 -14.59 21.76
N LEU A 8 -43.08 -14.92 22.63
CA LEU A 8 -41.86 -15.58 22.19
C LEU A 8 -42.16 -17.00 21.69
N PRO A 9 -41.58 -17.40 20.54
CA PRO A 9 -41.75 -18.74 20.01
C PRO A 9 -41.18 -19.79 21.00
N GLU A 10 -41.64 -21.04 20.88
CA GLU A 10 -41.23 -22.11 21.79
C GLU A 10 -39.70 -22.39 21.76
N GLU A 11 -39.10 -22.22 20.60
CA GLU A 11 -37.67 -22.36 20.38
C GLU A 11 -36.85 -21.33 21.17
N ALA A 12 -37.42 -20.22 21.56
CA ALA A 12 -36.78 -19.18 22.38
C ALA A 12 -37.02 -19.38 23.89
N SER A 13 -37.17 -20.63 24.35
CA SER A 13 -37.39 -20.98 25.75
C SER A 13 -36.31 -20.50 26.70
N GLU A 14 -35.05 -20.53 26.28
CA GLU A 14 -33.89 -20.05 27.05
C GLU A 14 -33.97 -18.52 27.25
N MET A 15 -34.20 -17.76 26.18
CA MET A 15 -34.36 -16.32 26.22
C MET A 15 -35.59 -15.93 27.10
N ARG A 16 -36.69 -16.69 27.01
CA ARG A 16 -37.85 -16.47 27.85
C ARG A 16 -37.52 -16.62 29.34
N ARG A 17 -36.74 -17.63 29.69
CA ARG A 17 -36.29 -17.86 31.09
C ARG A 17 -35.39 -16.72 31.55
N GLU A 18 -34.38 -16.36 30.76
CA GLU A 18 -33.49 -15.27 31.10
C GLU A 18 -34.22 -13.93 31.30
N PHE A 19 -35.15 -13.60 30.41
CA PHE A 19 -35.93 -12.38 30.52
C PHE A 19 -36.85 -12.41 31.75
N ALA A 20 -37.42 -13.57 32.07
CA ALA A 20 -38.28 -13.72 33.27
C ALA A 20 -37.46 -13.56 34.57
N GLU A 21 -36.24 -14.11 34.62
CA GLU A 21 -35.32 -13.96 35.76
C GLU A 21 -34.90 -12.49 35.96
N ARG A 22 -34.76 -11.73 34.84
CA ARG A 22 -34.40 -10.30 34.87
C ARG A 22 -35.61 -9.38 35.08
N GLY A 23 -36.82 -9.93 35.16
CA GLY A 23 -38.05 -9.16 35.34
C GLY A 23 -38.45 -8.36 34.11
N VAL A 24 -38.10 -8.80 32.89
CA VAL A 24 -38.48 -8.15 31.65
C VAL A 24 -39.91 -8.51 31.30
N TYR A 25 -40.77 -7.51 31.13
CA TYR A 25 -42.20 -7.68 30.77
C TYR A 25 -42.47 -7.49 29.29
N SER A 26 -41.86 -6.51 28.68
CA SER A 26 -41.98 -6.24 27.25
C SER A 26 -40.67 -5.75 26.67
N PHE A 27 -40.43 -6.03 25.40
CA PHE A 27 -39.18 -5.62 24.75
C PHE A 27 -39.39 -5.35 23.26
N MET A 28 -38.48 -4.60 22.72
CA MET A 28 -38.37 -4.29 21.31
C MET A 28 -36.93 -4.43 20.89
N VAL A 29 -36.64 -5.09 19.76
CA VAL A 29 -35.31 -5.29 19.24
C VAL A 29 -35.29 -5.01 17.75
N THR A 30 -34.19 -4.42 17.27
CA THR A 30 -33.89 -4.24 15.85
C THR A 30 -32.47 -4.74 15.57
N PRO A 31 -32.23 -5.41 14.43
CA PRO A 31 -30.88 -5.81 14.06
C PRO A 31 -30.06 -4.57 13.72
N LEU A 32 -28.77 -4.64 14.04
CA LEU A 32 -27.75 -3.72 13.57
C LEU A 32 -26.99 -4.41 12.43
N MET A 33 -26.99 -3.80 11.26
CA MET A 33 -26.41 -4.36 10.05
C MET A 33 -25.06 -3.69 9.72
N ALA A 34 -24.16 -4.45 9.11
CA ALA A 34 -23.00 -3.93 8.41
C ALA A 34 -22.94 -4.61 7.04
N GLY A 35 -23.35 -3.91 5.98
CA GLY A 35 -23.66 -4.51 4.69
C GLY A 35 -24.75 -5.58 4.84
N ASP A 36 -24.49 -6.78 4.30
CA ASP A 36 -25.42 -7.92 4.36
C ASP A 36 -25.30 -8.76 5.64
N HIS A 37 -24.44 -8.38 6.59
CA HIS A 37 -24.20 -9.14 7.82
C HIS A 37 -24.89 -8.50 9.02
N VAL A 38 -25.51 -9.34 9.85
CA VAL A 38 -25.99 -8.93 11.18
C VAL A 38 -24.77 -8.76 12.09
N TRP A 39 -24.48 -7.53 12.49
CA TRP A 39 -23.37 -7.19 13.38
C TRP A 39 -23.75 -7.34 14.85
N GLY A 40 -25.03 -7.13 15.16
CA GLY A 40 -25.58 -7.22 16.50
C GLY A 40 -27.04 -6.87 16.55
N GLY A 41 -27.54 -6.55 17.72
CA GLY A 41 -28.90 -6.08 17.92
C GLY A 41 -28.96 -4.92 18.92
N MET A 42 -29.90 -4.01 18.71
CA MET A 42 -30.25 -2.97 19.67
C MET A 42 -31.60 -3.27 20.25
N GLY A 43 -31.72 -3.25 21.57
CA GLY A 43 -32.96 -3.58 22.26
C GLY A 43 -33.34 -2.56 23.32
N ILE A 44 -34.66 -2.42 23.56
CA ILE A 44 -35.23 -1.76 24.71
C ILE A 44 -36.01 -2.79 25.48
N GLU A 45 -35.77 -2.90 26.78
CA GLU A 45 -36.45 -3.78 27.73
C GLU A 45 -37.16 -2.94 28.77
N LEU A 46 -38.40 -3.31 29.10
CA LEU A 46 -39.13 -2.73 30.23
C LEU A 46 -39.17 -3.76 31.35
N ILE A 47 -38.67 -3.35 32.51
CA ILE A 47 -38.61 -4.12 33.74
C ILE A 47 -39.79 -3.63 34.63
N ASP A 48 -40.51 -4.56 35.22
CA ASP A 48 -41.61 -4.30 36.16
C ASP A 48 -42.82 -3.58 35.58
N SER A 49 -42.91 -3.46 34.24
CA SER A 49 -44.07 -2.84 33.60
C SER A 49 -44.34 -3.39 32.20
N TYR A 50 -45.62 -3.34 31.79
CA TYR A 50 -46.01 -3.65 30.41
C TYR A 50 -46.19 -2.37 29.61
N ARG A 51 -45.78 -2.40 28.36
CA ARG A 51 -46.05 -1.38 27.37
C ARG A 51 -46.51 -2.03 26.06
N ASN A 52 -47.62 -1.56 25.53
CA ASN A 52 -47.96 -1.87 24.15
C ASN A 52 -47.19 -0.91 23.23
N TRP A 53 -46.19 -1.44 22.57
CA TRP A 53 -45.42 -0.70 21.59
C TRP A 53 -46.27 -0.41 20.36
N SER A 54 -46.35 0.86 19.97
CA SER A 54 -47.03 1.28 18.74
C SER A 54 -46.15 1.05 17.51
N ASN A 55 -46.76 1.11 16.32
CA ASN A 55 -45.98 1.09 15.07
C ASN A 55 -45.05 2.30 14.96
N GLU A 56 -45.42 3.45 15.51
CA GLU A 56 -44.61 4.65 15.55
C GLU A 56 -43.38 4.45 16.44
N ASP A 57 -43.54 3.84 17.64
CA ASP A 57 -42.41 3.46 18.51
C ASP A 57 -41.42 2.57 17.77
N PHE A 58 -41.93 1.58 17.03
CA PHE A 58 -41.07 0.65 16.28
C PHE A 58 -40.36 1.33 15.11
N GLN A 59 -41.06 2.18 14.36
CA GLN A 59 -40.45 2.92 13.24
C GLN A 59 -39.38 3.85 13.72
N TRP A 60 -39.60 4.58 14.80
CA TRP A 60 -38.58 5.44 15.42
C TRP A 60 -37.38 4.64 15.89
N PHE A 61 -37.63 3.54 16.60
CA PHE A 61 -36.55 2.69 17.11
C PHE A 61 -35.73 2.02 16.00
N SER A 62 -36.39 1.52 14.96
CA SER A 62 -35.74 0.96 13.78
C SER A 62 -34.92 2.02 13.03
N SER A 63 -35.40 3.27 12.98
CA SER A 63 -34.65 4.37 12.38
C SER A 63 -33.36 4.65 13.13
N LEU A 64 -33.36 4.61 14.47
CA LEU A 64 -32.14 4.68 15.28
C LEU A 64 -31.20 3.50 14.99
N GLY A 65 -31.74 2.28 14.91
CA GLY A 65 -30.97 1.09 14.53
C GLY A 65 -30.31 1.24 13.18
N ASN A 66 -30.98 1.80 12.20
CA ASN A 66 -30.44 2.07 10.88
C ASN A 66 -29.31 3.11 10.93
N ILE A 67 -29.47 4.20 11.71
CA ILE A 67 -28.43 5.20 11.88
C ILE A 67 -27.18 4.58 12.51
N ILE A 68 -27.36 3.78 13.56
CA ILE A 68 -26.25 3.08 14.22
C ILE A 68 -25.58 2.10 13.25
N SER A 69 -26.37 1.35 12.46
CA SER A 69 -25.88 0.44 11.43
C SER A 69 -24.99 1.16 10.42
N ILE A 70 -25.41 2.33 9.91
CA ILE A 70 -24.62 3.17 9.01
C ILE A 70 -23.32 3.62 9.69
N CYS A 71 -23.36 4.02 10.96
CA CYS A 71 -22.15 4.41 11.70
C CYS A 71 -21.18 3.24 11.87
N ILE A 72 -21.68 2.04 12.13
CA ILE A 72 -20.86 0.82 12.22
C ILE A 72 -20.21 0.52 10.86
N GLU A 73 -20.97 0.56 9.79
CA GLU A 73 -20.48 0.30 8.43
C GLU A 73 -19.38 1.30 8.04
N LEU A 74 -19.61 2.59 8.28
CA LEU A 74 -18.59 3.63 8.04
C LEU A 74 -17.33 3.41 8.85
N ARG A 75 -17.45 2.98 10.11
CA ARG A 75 -16.29 2.68 10.96
C ARG A 75 -15.50 1.48 10.42
N VAL A 76 -16.17 0.38 10.10
CA VAL A 76 -15.55 -0.82 9.54
C VAL A 76 -14.83 -0.50 8.23
N ALA A 77 -15.47 0.27 7.34
CA ALA A 77 -14.87 0.70 6.08
C ALA A 77 -13.61 1.57 6.32
N LYS A 78 -13.69 2.53 7.26
CA LYS A 78 -12.55 3.38 7.64
C LYS A 78 -11.39 2.58 8.22
N ASP A 79 -11.68 1.64 9.13
CA ASP A 79 -10.65 0.81 9.76
C ASP A 79 -9.95 -0.06 8.71
N LYS A 80 -10.68 -0.61 7.74
CA LYS A 80 -10.13 -1.35 6.60
C LYS A 80 -9.18 -0.48 5.76
N VAL A 81 -9.61 0.72 5.37
CA VAL A 81 -8.76 1.66 4.59
C VAL A 81 -7.52 2.03 5.38
N THR A 82 -7.65 2.31 6.68
CA THR A 82 -6.51 2.64 7.55
C THR A 82 -5.52 1.47 7.66
N TYR A 83 -6.02 0.25 7.78
CA TYR A 83 -5.19 -0.95 7.81
C TYR A 83 -4.43 -1.15 6.49
N GLU A 84 -5.12 -1.05 5.34
CA GLU A 84 -4.49 -1.18 4.02
C GLU A 84 -3.41 -0.10 3.80
N GLN A 85 -3.69 1.15 4.17
CA GLN A 85 -2.71 2.24 4.09
C GLN A 85 -1.49 1.98 4.98
N SER A 86 -1.71 1.50 6.21
CA SER A 86 -0.62 1.17 7.14
C SER A 86 0.20 -0.01 6.65
N PHE A 87 -0.45 -1.02 6.08
CA PHE A 87 0.21 -2.18 5.49
C PHE A 87 1.10 -1.76 4.31
N LEU A 88 0.57 -0.97 3.37
CA LEU A 88 1.34 -0.45 2.24
C LEU A 88 2.52 0.40 2.71
N ARG A 89 2.30 1.30 3.67
CA ARG A 89 3.38 2.13 4.25
C ARG A 89 4.49 1.27 4.85
N ASN A 90 4.14 0.21 5.59
CA ASN A 90 5.11 -0.71 6.17
C ASN A 90 5.87 -1.48 5.08
N LEU A 91 5.19 -1.94 4.03
CA LEU A 91 5.85 -2.57 2.88
C LEU A 91 6.90 -1.65 2.27
N PHE A 92 6.56 -0.40 1.98
CA PHE A 92 7.50 0.58 1.43
C PHE A 92 8.65 0.90 2.39
N HIS A 93 8.37 0.97 3.68
CA HIS A 93 9.39 1.29 4.69
C HIS A 93 10.41 0.17 4.88
N PHE A 94 9.96 -1.09 4.88
CA PHE A 94 10.81 -2.27 5.08
C PHE A 94 11.28 -2.95 3.79
N MET A 95 10.87 -2.45 2.63
CA MET A 95 11.32 -2.97 1.33
C MET A 95 12.85 -2.78 1.21
N PRO A 96 13.63 -3.85 0.91
CA PRO A 96 15.09 -3.75 0.76
C PRO A 96 15.50 -3.14 -0.58
N MET A 97 14.64 -2.34 -1.19
CA MET A 97 14.84 -1.66 -2.48
C MET A 97 14.57 -0.18 -2.32
N GLY A 98 15.33 0.64 -3.03
CA GLY A 98 15.00 2.05 -3.20
C GLY A 98 13.71 2.20 -4.03
N TYR A 99 12.86 3.12 -3.61
CA TYR A 99 11.63 3.49 -4.29
C TYR A 99 11.58 5.00 -4.47
N ILE A 100 11.26 5.43 -5.67
CA ILE A 100 10.93 6.82 -5.98
C ILE A 100 9.69 6.89 -6.87
N ARG A 101 8.86 7.90 -6.65
CA ARG A 101 7.76 8.29 -7.53
C ARG A 101 8.05 9.66 -8.09
N MET A 102 7.82 9.81 -9.36
CA MET A 102 8.11 11.03 -10.10
C MET A 102 6.88 11.46 -10.87
N SER A 103 6.65 12.77 -10.94
CA SER A 103 5.62 13.37 -11.78
C SER A 103 6.29 14.20 -12.86
N VAL A 104 5.94 13.94 -14.11
CA VAL A 104 6.46 14.67 -15.28
C VAL A 104 5.68 15.96 -15.45
N LEU A 105 6.40 17.05 -15.63
CA LEU A 105 5.87 18.38 -15.78
C LEU A 105 5.84 18.76 -17.28
N ARG A 106 4.72 19.36 -17.72
CA ARG A 106 4.52 19.77 -19.11
C ARG A 106 4.31 21.27 -19.18
N ASP A 107 4.75 21.86 -20.30
CA ASP A 107 4.50 23.26 -20.63
C ASP A 107 3.07 23.49 -21.17
N GLU A 108 2.74 24.74 -21.51
CA GLU A 108 1.44 25.13 -22.06
C GLU A 108 1.10 24.42 -23.37
N ASN A 109 2.09 23.93 -24.10
CA ASN A 109 1.94 23.16 -25.35
C ASN A 109 1.89 21.65 -25.09
N ASN A 110 1.73 21.23 -23.83
CA ASN A 110 1.74 19.82 -23.40
C ASN A 110 3.07 19.09 -23.68
N LYS A 111 4.18 19.83 -23.87
CA LYS A 111 5.50 19.27 -24.04
C LYS A 111 6.17 19.04 -22.67
N PRO A 112 6.67 17.83 -22.39
CA PRO A 112 7.39 17.57 -21.16
C PRO A 112 8.69 18.37 -21.12
N TYR A 113 9.01 18.99 -19.96
CA TYR A 113 10.21 19.81 -19.82
C TYR A 113 11.04 19.46 -18.58
N ASP A 114 10.43 18.87 -17.54
CA ASP A 114 11.10 18.47 -16.32
C ASP A 114 10.27 17.40 -15.60
N TYR A 115 10.80 16.85 -14.51
CA TYR A 115 10.03 16.00 -13.59
C TYR A 115 10.37 16.35 -12.15
N ARG A 116 9.47 15.97 -11.24
CA ARG A 116 9.62 16.19 -9.80
C ARG A 116 9.50 14.88 -9.07
N ILE A 117 10.38 14.62 -8.13
CA ILE A 117 10.25 13.49 -7.21
C ILE A 117 9.14 13.83 -6.21
N THR A 118 8.05 13.07 -6.23
CA THR A 118 6.86 13.30 -5.40
C THR A 118 6.83 12.44 -4.16
N ASP A 119 7.49 11.29 -4.19
CA ASP A 119 7.59 10.36 -3.06
C ASP A 119 8.84 9.50 -3.16
N ALA A 120 9.36 9.04 -2.03
CA ALA A 120 10.50 8.17 -1.94
C ALA A 120 10.57 7.47 -0.58
N ASN A 121 11.18 6.28 -0.52
CA ASN A 121 11.41 5.59 0.75
C ASN A 121 12.78 5.91 1.35
N GLN A 122 12.99 5.51 2.62
CA GLN A 122 14.23 5.79 3.35
C GLN A 122 15.48 5.16 2.70
N ILE A 123 15.33 4.05 2.00
CA ILE A 123 16.44 3.40 1.27
C ILE A 123 16.96 4.31 0.17
N SER A 124 16.08 5.05 -0.51
CA SER A 124 16.46 6.01 -1.55
C SER A 124 17.38 7.12 -1.02
N ALA A 125 17.20 7.55 0.24
CA ALA A 125 18.08 8.55 0.86
C ALA A 125 19.53 8.05 0.96
N HIS A 126 19.74 6.76 1.24
CA HIS A 126 21.06 6.16 1.30
C HIS A 126 21.76 6.20 -0.06
N PHE A 127 21.05 5.85 -1.14
CA PHE A 127 21.59 5.84 -2.50
C PHE A 127 21.91 7.24 -3.04
N PHE A 128 21.05 8.20 -2.77
CA PHE A 128 21.30 9.58 -3.20
C PHE A 128 22.30 10.33 -2.30
N GLY A 129 22.65 9.76 -1.15
CA GLY A 129 23.56 10.40 -0.19
C GLY A 129 22.97 11.68 0.43
N LYS A 130 21.65 11.85 0.40
CA LYS A 130 20.95 13.04 0.89
C LYS A 130 19.66 12.60 1.61
N PRO A 131 19.22 13.32 2.66
CA PRO A 131 17.93 13.07 3.29
C PRO A 131 16.78 13.35 2.34
N LEU A 132 15.63 12.65 2.56
CA LEU A 132 14.44 12.73 1.68
C LEU A 132 13.95 14.17 1.46
N GLU A 133 14.01 14.99 2.48
CA GLU A 133 13.54 16.39 2.47
C GLU A 133 14.32 17.27 1.50
N GLN A 134 15.51 16.84 1.06
CA GLN A 134 16.34 17.58 0.13
C GLN A 134 16.07 17.27 -1.35
N TYR A 135 15.29 16.22 -1.66
CA TYR A 135 14.97 15.89 -3.03
C TYR A 135 13.50 15.60 -3.30
N VAL A 136 12.72 15.19 -2.29
CA VAL A 136 11.27 15.07 -2.45
C VAL A 136 10.64 16.45 -2.58
N GLY A 137 9.85 16.66 -3.62
CA GLY A 137 9.23 17.94 -3.97
C GLY A 137 10.09 18.87 -4.83
N VAL A 138 11.37 18.51 -5.07
CA VAL A 138 12.32 19.32 -5.83
C VAL A 138 12.31 18.91 -7.32
N LEU A 139 12.62 19.84 -8.20
CA LEU A 139 12.75 19.59 -9.65
C LEU A 139 14.01 18.78 -9.93
N ALA A 140 13.93 17.91 -10.91
CA ALA A 140 15.09 17.11 -11.33
C ALA A 140 16.23 17.95 -11.89
N SER A 141 15.92 19.03 -12.59
CA SER A 141 16.91 20.00 -13.08
C SER A 141 17.71 20.67 -11.99
N ASP A 142 17.15 20.81 -10.78
CA ASP A 142 17.85 21.38 -9.60
C ASP A 142 18.70 20.32 -8.87
N LEU A 143 18.41 19.02 -9.09
CA LEU A 143 19.05 17.92 -8.37
C LEU A 143 20.18 17.27 -9.16
N PHE A 144 20.01 17.14 -10.49
CA PHE A 144 20.84 16.33 -11.36
C PHE A 144 21.36 17.13 -12.54
N SER A 145 22.69 17.19 -12.72
CA SER A 145 23.32 17.82 -13.89
C SER A 145 23.02 17.08 -15.20
N ASP A 146 22.72 15.80 -15.14
CA ASP A 146 22.38 14.89 -16.24
C ASP A 146 20.86 14.69 -16.41
N HIS A 147 20.06 15.62 -15.88
CA HIS A 147 18.59 15.50 -15.89
C HIS A 147 18.01 15.33 -17.30
N SER A 148 18.65 15.86 -18.33
CA SER A 148 18.18 15.74 -19.71
C SER A 148 18.23 14.28 -20.21
N GLU A 149 19.32 13.57 -19.96
CA GLU A 149 19.45 12.15 -20.32
C GLU A 149 18.46 11.28 -19.52
N LYS A 150 18.27 11.61 -18.25
CA LYS A 150 17.29 10.94 -17.40
C LYS A 150 15.86 11.22 -17.90
N MET A 151 15.58 12.43 -18.38
CA MET A 151 14.31 12.80 -18.94
C MET A 151 13.99 12.01 -20.21
N ASP A 152 14.94 11.84 -21.13
CA ASP A 152 14.76 11.03 -22.33
C ASP A 152 14.37 9.59 -21.97
N PHE A 153 15.05 9.00 -21.00
CA PHE A 153 14.70 7.66 -20.50
C PHE A 153 13.30 7.60 -19.88
N ILE A 154 12.91 8.61 -19.10
CA ILE A 154 11.56 8.72 -18.51
C ILE A 154 10.49 8.82 -19.61
N LEU A 155 10.73 9.60 -20.67
CA LEU A 155 9.82 9.71 -21.80
C LEU A 155 9.63 8.38 -22.52
N GLU A 156 10.70 7.63 -22.72
CA GLU A 156 10.61 6.28 -23.29
C GLU A 156 9.78 5.32 -22.41
N VAL A 157 9.83 5.49 -21.07
CA VAL A 157 9.00 4.71 -20.14
C VAL A 157 7.54 5.11 -20.25
N LEU A 158 7.23 6.42 -20.36
CA LEU A 158 5.86 6.93 -20.52
C LEU A 158 5.20 6.47 -21.83
N ASP A 159 5.97 6.39 -22.91
CA ASP A 159 5.48 5.94 -24.23
C ASP A 159 5.38 4.40 -24.30
N GLY A 160 6.07 3.70 -23.39
CA GLY A 160 6.09 2.25 -23.32
C GLY A 160 4.87 1.69 -22.59
N LYS A 161 4.53 0.41 -22.91
CA LYS A 161 3.46 -0.32 -22.22
C LYS A 161 3.98 -1.29 -21.15
N SER A 162 5.27 -1.28 -20.90
CA SER A 162 5.95 -2.20 -19.97
C SER A 162 7.03 -1.45 -19.18
N TYR A 163 7.55 -2.12 -18.15
CA TYR A 163 8.71 -1.59 -17.44
C TYR A 163 9.97 -1.58 -18.33
N LYS A 164 10.92 -0.71 -17.97
CA LYS A 164 12.28 -0.69 -18.51
C LYS A 164 13.29 -0.89 -17.39
N GLU A 165 14.42 -1.48 -17.73
CA GLU A 165 15.53 -1.70 -16.83
C GLU A 165 16.73 -0.84 -17.25
N LYS A 166 17.49 -0.38 -16.25
CA LYS A 166 18.71 0.41 -16.46
C LYS A 166 19.68 0.18 -15.31
N ASP A 167 20.93 -0.01 -15.63
CA ASP A 167 22.02 0.03 -14.64
C ASP A 167 22.62 1.44 -14.61
N GLU A 168 22.86 1.95 -13.40
CA GLU A 168 23.41 3.29 -13.20
C GLU A 168 24.48 3.28 -12.11
N TYR A 169 25.53 4.06 -12.31
CA TYR A 169 26.56 4.30 -11.29
C TYR A 169 26.37 5.67 -10.67
N PHE A 170 26.33 5.72 -9.34
CA PHE A 170 26.22 6.95 -8.57
C PHE A 170 27.59 7.37 -8.04
N PRO A 171 28.27 8.36 -8.66
CA PRO A 171 29.62 8.79 -8.25
C PRO A 171 29.65 9.34 -6.82
N GLN A 172 28.55 9.94 -6.34
CA GLN A 172 28.47 10.55 -5.01
C GLN A 172 28.57 9.50 -3.87
N THR A 173 28.05 8.31 -4.10
CA THR A 173 28.03 7.22 -3.12
C THR A 173 28.94 6.05 -3.51
N GLY A 174 29.42 6.02 -4.77
CA GLY A 174 30.24 4.92 -5.31
C GLY A 174 29.47 3.63 -5.58
N LEU A 175 28.13 3.69 -5.62
CA LEU A 175 27.26 2.54 -5.74
C LEU A 175 26.84 2.30 -7.19
N TYR A 176 26.77 1.03 -7.59
CA TYR A 176 26.07 0.58 -8.78
C TYR A 176 24.66 0.18 -8.41
N THR A 177 23.69 0.63 -9.22
CA THR A 177 22.28 0.35 -8.99
C THR A 177 21.66 -0.27 -10.22
N HIS A 178 20.78 -1.23 -9.99
CA HIS A 178 19.91 -1.80 -11.01
C HIS A 178 18.50 -1.24 -10.82
N TRP A 179 17.98 -0.58 -11.85
CA TRP A 179 16.69 0.10 -11.86
C TRP A 179 15.65 -0.66 -12.65
N ILE A 180 14.44 -0.71 -12.11
CA ILE A 180 13.21 -1.10 -12.80
C ILE A 180 12.29 0.11 -12.78
N VAL A 181 11.95 0.64 -13.95
CA VAL A 181 11.20 1.89 -14.08
C VAL A 181 9.95 1.65 -14.93
N TYR A 182 8.80 2.10 -14.46
CA TYR A 182 7.52 1.95 -15.15
C TYR A 182 6.60 3.14 -14.90
N SER A 183 5.58 3.30 -15.74
CA SER A 183 4.54 4.32 -15.61
C SER A 183 3.23 3.67 -15.14
N PRO A 184 2.78 3.93 -13.90
CA PRO A 184 1.50 3.43 -13.40
C PRO A 184 0.31 4.21 -13.98
N GLU A 185 0.49 5.51 -14.22
CA GLU A 185 -0.53 6.43 -14.71
C GLU A 185 0.10 7.49 -15.63
N LYS A 186 -0.74 8.24 -16.32
CA LYS A 186 -0.28 9.33 -17.20
C LYS A 186 0.58 10.33 -16.40
N ASP A 187 1.73 10.67 -16.98
CA ASP A 187 2.71 11.61 -16.41
C ASP A 187 3.27 11.21 -15.04
N GLU A 188 3.04 9.97 -14.60
CA GLU A 188 3.64 9.41 -13.41
C GLU A 188 4.61 8.29 -13.75
N VAL A 189 5.74 8.27 -13.07
CA VAL A 189 6.77 7.26 -13.23
C VAL A 189 7.23 6.77 -11.85
N VAL A 190 7.38 5.47 -11.72
CA VAL A 190 7.91 4.80 -10.54
C VAL A 190 9.22 4.15 -10.88
N GLY A 191 10.23 4.42 -10.08
CA GLY A 191 11.53 3.75 -10.11
C GLY A 191 11.73 2.91 -8.86
N LEU A 192 12.03 1.64 -9.08
CA LEU A 192 12.52 0.70 -8.04
C LEU A 192 13.98 0.40 -8.34
N PHE A 193 14.82 0.36 -7.31
CA PHE A 193 16.25 0.08 -7.55
C PHE A 193 16.90 -0.64 -6.38
N THR A 194 17.91 -1.43 -6.72
CA THR A 194 18.69 -2.21 -5.77
C THR A 194 20.18 -1.90 -5.90
N ASP A 195 20.92 -2.12 -4.82
CA ASP A 195 22.39 -2.13 -4.87
C ASP A 195 22.86 -3.36 -5.65
N SER A 196 23.57 -3.12 -6.73
CA SER A 196 24.20 -4.14 -7.56
C SER A 196 25.74 -4.09 -7.50
N THR A 197 26.30 -3.31 -6.57
CA THR A 197 27.74 -3.06 -6.47
C THR A 197 28.52 -4.35 -6.32
N GLU A 198 28.13 -5.20 -5.38
CA GLU A 198 28.81 -6.49 -5.15
C GLU A 198 28.78 -7.39 -6.40
N ALA A 199 27.64 -7.48 -7.07
CA ALA A 199 27.48 -8.27 -8.29
C ALA A 199 28.36 -7.74 -9.44
N VAL A 200 28.39 -6.41 -9.62
CA VAL A 200 29.24 -5.76 -10.63
C VAL A 200 30.74 -5.98 -10.34
N GLU A 201 31.14 -5.83 -9.08
CA GLU A 201 32.55 -6.04 -8.68
C GLU A 201 32.98 -7.50 -8.82
N ALA A 202 32.13 -8.45 -8.43
CA ALA A 202 32.38 -9.88 -8.62
C ALA A 202 32.53 -10.24 -10.11
N ASN A 203 31.66 -9.75 -10.98
CA ASN A 203 31.75 -9.97 -12.42
C ASN A 203 33.05 -9.36 -13.01
N ARG A 204 33.42 -8.15 -12.58
CA ARG A 204 34.68 -7.53 -13.01
C ARG A 204 35.93 -8.30 -12.54
N ALA A 205 35.88 -8.84 -11.32
CA ALA A 205 36.97 -9.68 -10.81
C ALA A 205 37.11 -10.98 -11.62
N LEU A 206 35.95 -11.60 -11.97
CA LEU A 206 35.94 -12.79 -12.84
C LEU A 206 36.49 -12.49 -14.22
N ASP A 207 36.03 -11.41 -14.88
CA ASP A 207 36.56 -11.00 -16.19
C ASP A 207 38.05 -10.72 -16.19
N ARG A 208 38.57 -10.10 -15.12
CA ARG A 208 40.00 -9.87 -14.96
C ARG A 208 40.77 -11.20 -14.83
N SER A 209 40.23 -12.12 -14.04
CA SER A 209 40.84 -13.45 -13.86
C SER A 209 40.86 -14.22 -15.18
N GLU A 210 39.77 -14.25 -15.92
CA GLU A 210 39.70 -14.92 -17.23
C GLU A 210 40.68 -14.31 -18.25
N LYS A 211 40.75 -12.98 -18.32
CA LYS A 211 41.75 -12.30 -19.19
C LYS A 211 43.17 -12.64 -18.79
N LEU A 212 43.46 -12.69 -17.49
CA LEU A 212 44.77 -13.08 -16.99
C LEU A 212 45.10 -14.53 -17.38
N PHE A 213 44.19 -15.47 -17.18
CA PHE A 213 44.31 -16.84 -17.58
C PHE A 213 44.57 -16.97 -19.09
N LYS A 214 43.75 -16.33 -19.94
CA LYS A 214 43.94 -16.32 -21.40
C LYS A 214 45.31 -15.79 -21.81
N ASN A 215 45.77 -14.71 -21.18
CA ASN A 215 47.09 -14.13 -21.46
C ASN A 215 48.23 -15.06 -21.02
N ILE A 216 48.12 -15.72 -19.86
CA ILE A 216 49.11 -16.68 -19.38
C ILE A 216 49.20 -17.85 -20.37
N PHE A 217 48.06 -18.46 -20.74
CA PHE A 217 48.04 -19.59 -21.68
C PHE A 217 48.53 -19.22 -23.08
N ALA A 218 48.21 -18.02 -23.58
CA ALA A 218 48.67 -17.55 -24.89
C ALA A 218 50.18 -17.29 -24.94
N ASN A 219 50.85 -17.04 -23.81
CA ASN A 219 52.28 -16.71 -23.73
C ASN A 219 53.15 -17.83 -23.14
N ILE A 220 52.58 -19.01 -22.88
CA ILE A 220 53.38 -20.18 -22.47
C ILE A 220 54.00 -20.81 -23.71
N PRO A 221 55.35 -20.86 -23.83
CA PRO A 221 56.03 -21.34 -25.03
C PRO A 221 56.12 -22.88 -25.17
N ALA A 222 55.47 -23.63 -24.29
CA ALA A 222 55.43 -25.09 -24.35
C ALA A 222 54.10 -25.60 -23.82
N GLY A 223 53.55 -26.67 -24.43
CA GLY A 223 52.27 -27.24 -24.03
C GLY A 223 52.28 -27.69 -22.57
N VAL A 224 51.31 -27.15 -21.80
CA VAL A 224 50.97 -27.65 -20.47
C VAL A 224 49.87 -28.68 -20.65
N GLU A 225 50.19 -29.97 -20.43
CA GLU A 225 49.19 -31.03 -20.29
C GLU A 225 48.71 -31.02 -18.84
N ILE A 226 47.35 -30.87 -18.68
CA ILE A 226 46.69 -31.02 -17.39
C ILE A 226 46.16 -32.47 -17.36
N TYR A 227 46.67 -33.26 -16.44
CA TYR A 227 46.17 -34.61 -16.13
C TYR A 227 45.04 -34.55 -15.11
#